data_7e721590b82660e56e8fc63821863854
#
_entry.id   7e721590b82660e56e8fc63821863854
#
_cell.length_a   1.000
_cell.length_b   1.000
_cell.length_c   1.000
_cell.angle_alpha   90.00
_cell.angle_beta   90.00
_cell.angle_gamma   90.00
#
_symmetry.space_group_name_H-M   'P 1'
#
loop_
_entity.id
_entity.type
_entity.pdbx_description
1 polymer ?
#
loop_
_entity_poly.entity_id
_entity_poly.type
_entity_poly.pdbx_seq_one_letter_code
_entity_poly.pdbx_strand_id
1 'polypeptide(L)'
;MTVSDPTAFCASHAQAVAELLGETRQAQFDGLASATATMFGCPIGAISVVECDRQWFKAVTDPSICEMPVEQSICRHAFDGTDLLVVEDLTKDARFSANPLVTDGGMRFYAGRPIWVRIGPDSDLVPIGALCMVDFVPRSFSAQERQTLEQLGLAAQSLVQAAIDAALAERSAERLTELLAEQQRSHRQLRQGEKIAGFGTWRLCLADNRVEWSDQVYAIHEVPKGQEEMLEDALSFYPPSDLSLIHISEPTRLLSISY
;
A
#
# COMPACT_ATOMS: atom_id res chain seq x y z
N MET A 1 -14.07 16.39 16.26
CA MET A 1 -14.51 15.13 15.62
C MET A 1 -14.32 14.05 16.66
N THR A 2 -15.41 13.47 17.14
CA THR A 2 -15.39 12.39 18.14
C THR A 2 -14.86 11.13 17.46
N VAL A 3 -13.76 10.59 17.97
CA VAL A 3 -13.19 9.30 17.56
C VAL A 3 -14.25 8.24 17.86
N SER A 4 -14.85 7.69 16.80
CA SER A 4 -15.69 6.52 16.86
C SER A 4 -14.87 5.36 17.43
N ASP A 5 -15.45 4.61 18.33
CA ASP A 5 -14.97 3.41 19.01
C ASP A 5 -13.56 2.91 18.59
N PRO A 6 -12.55 2.99 19.47
CA PRO A 6 -11.17 2.56 19.16
C PRO A 6 -11.08 1.08 18.75
N THR A 7 -12.05 0.27 19.14
CA THR A 7 -12.05 -1.18 18.84
C THR A 7 -12.48 -1.50 17.41
N ALA A 8 -13.34 -0.70 16.80
CA ALA A 8 -13.79 -0.90 15.41
C ALA A 8 -12.74 -0.43 14.39
N PHE A 9 -11.85 0.50 14.77
CA PHE A 9 -10.80 1.05 13.92
C PHE A 9 -9.62 0.08 13.73
N CYS A 10 -9.44 -0.85 14.63
CA CYS A 10 -8.24 -1.68 14.75
C CYS A 10 -8.13 -2.81 13.71
N ALA A 11 -9.24 -3.42 13.29
CA ALA A 11 -9.15 -4.74 12.65
C ALA A 11 -8.58 -4.74 11.21
N SER A 12 -8.88 -3.75 10.38
CA SER A 12 -8.50 -3.82 8.97
C SER A 12 -7.25 -3.01 8.61
N HIS A 13 -7.03 -1.88 9.26
CA HIS A 13 -5.94 -0.97 8.91
C HIS A 13 -4.60 -1.37 9.54
N ALA A 14 -4.60 -1.75 10.83
CA ALA A 14 -3.38 -2.18 11.51
C ALA A 14 -2.79 -3.46 10.88
N GLN A 15 -3.65 -4.41 10.52
CA GLN A 15 -3.24 -5.63 9.82
C GLN A 15 -2.69 -5.34 8.43
N ALA A 16 -3.35 -4.47 7.65
CA ALA A 16 -2.87 -4.08 6.32
C ALA A 16 -1.50 -3.40 6.38
N VAL A 17 -1.27 -2.55 7.39
CA VAL A 17 0.05 -1.92 7.61
C VAL A 17 1.10 -2.95 8.02
N ALA A 18 0.77 -3.87 8.92
CA ALA A 18 1.68 -4.93 9.34
C ALA A 18 2.14 -5.80 8.16
N GLU A 19 1.20 -6.16 7.27
CA GLU A 19 1.51 -6.90 6.05
C GLU A 19 2.39 -6.11 5.07
N LEU A 20 2.19 -4.79 4.95
CA LEU A 20 3.00 -3.94 4.10
C LEU A 20 4.42 -3.73 4.64
N LEU A 21 4.55 -3.52 5.96
CA LEU A 21 5.83 -3.34 6.61
C LEU A 21 6.64 -4.63 6.68
N GLY A 22 5.95 -5.77 6.82
CA GLY A 22 6.58 -7.07 7.07
C GLY A 22 7.42 -7.10 8.36
N GLU A 23 7.58 -8.27 8.92
CA GLU A 23 8.34 -8.46 10.18
C GLU A 23 9.86 -8.48 9.97
N THR A 24 10.33 -8.55 8.71
CA THR A 24 11.76 -8.59 8.42
C THR A 24 12.47 -7.34 8.93
N ARG A 25 13.50 -7.54 9.73
CA ARG A 25 14.34 -6.45 10.26
C ARG A 25 15.08 -5.76 9.12
N GLN A 26 15.20 -4.45 9.23
CA GLN A 26 15.89 -3.61 8.25
C GLN A 26 16.82 -2.64 8.97
N ALA A 27 18.05 -2.54 8.50
CA ALA A 27 19.13 -1.78 9.15
C ALA A 27 18.78 -0.31 9.48
N GLN A 28 17.95 0.33 8.67
CA GLN A 28 17.54 1.72 8.90
C GLN A 28 16.66 1.88 10.15
N PHE A 29 15.75 0.92 10.40
CA PHE A 29 14.90 0.93 11.59
C PHE A 29 15.70 0.53 12.82
N ASP A 30 16.54 -0.51 12.73
CA ASP A 30 17.44 -0.92 13.81
C ASP A 30 18.40 0.20 14.19
N GLY A 31 18.95 0.91 13.21
CA GLY A 31 19.80 2.08 13.44
C GLY A 31 19.10 3.20 14.19
N LEU A 32 17.84 3.51 13.84
CA LEU A 32 17.08 4.55 14.51
C LEU A 32 16.70 4.16 15.95
N ALA A 33 16.27 2.92 16.18
CA ALA A 33 15.98 2.41 17.52
C ALA A 33 17.23 2.45 18.42
N SER A 34 18.37 2.01 17.89
CA SER A 34 19.66 2.04 18.58
C SER A 34 20.15 3.47 18.87
N ALA A 35 20.03 4.38 17.90
CA ALA A 35 20.37 5.78 18.09
C ALA A 35 19.51 6.43 19.17
N THR A 36 18.20 6.14 19.19
CA THR A 36 17.28 6.62 20.22
C THR A 36 17.71 6.12 21.61
N ALA A 37 17.92 4.82 21.78
CA ALA A 37 18.38 4.25 23.04
C ALA A 37 19.68 4.90 23.53
N THR A 38 20.65 5.02 22.64
CA THR A 38 21.98 5.59 22.93
C THR A 38 21.90 7.07 23.33
N MET A 39 21.13 7.86 22.58
CA MET A 39 21.01 9.32 22.77
C MET A 39 20.42 9.65 24.14
N PHE A 40 19.43 8.87 24.59
CA PHE A 40 18.79 9.07 25.89
C PHE A 40 19.40 8.22 27.01
N GLY A 41 20.40 7.38 26.71
CA GLY A 41 21.01 6.47 27.68
C GLY A 41 20.00 5.48 28.28
N CYS A 42 19.00 5.06 27.49
CA CYS A 42 18.02 4.05 27.85
C CYS A 42 18.48 2.66 27.39
N PRO A 43 18.21 1.60 28.14
CA PRO A 43 18.60 0.24 27.75
C PRO A 43 17.81 -0.27 26.54
N ILE A 44 16.56 0.18 26.36
CA ILE A 44 15.69 -0.26 25.28
C ILE A 44 15.21 0.94 24.47
N GLY A 45 15.44 0.89 23.16
CA GLY A 45 14.81 1.72 22.16
C GLY A 45 14.13 0.84 21.12
N ALA A 46 12.92 1.21 20.68
CA ALA A 46 12.15 0.37 19.77
C ALA A 46 11.24 1.18 18.84
N ILE A 47 10.96 0.59 17.69
CA ILE A 47 9.85 0.97 16.81
C ILE A 47 8.84 -0.17 16.91
N SER A 48 7.75 0.07 17.63
CA SER A 48 6.66 -0.89 17.82
C SER A 48 5.62 -0.76 16.72
N VAL A 49 4.94 -1.87 16.42
CA VAL A 49 3.72 -1.94 15.63
C VAL A 49 2.66 -2.62 16.49
N VAL A 50 1.48 -2.00 16.59
CA VAL A 50 0.38 -2.45 17.42
C VAL A 50 -0.74 -2.94 16.53
N GLU A 51 -1.06 -4.21 16.61
CA GLU A 51 -2.20 -4.87 15.98
C GLU A 51 -3.36 -5.04 16.97
N CYS A 52 -4.41 -5.70 16.56
CA CYS A 52 -5.60 -5.88 17.39
C CYS A 52 -5.38 -6.78 18.61
N ASP A 53 -4.55 -7.78 18.45
CA ASP A 53 -4.30 -8.84 19.44
C ASP A 53 -2.87 -8.86 19.96
N ARG A 54 -1.94 -8.24 19.24
CA ARG A 54 -0.52 -8.21 19.61
C ARG A 54 0.15 -6.88 19.32
N GLN A 55 1.26 -6.68 19.99
CA GLN A 55 2.30 -5.71 19.64
C GLN A 55 3.55 -6.46 19.24
N TRP A 56 4.15 -6.11 18.10
CA TRP A 56 5.46 -6.60 17.69
C TRP A 56 6.41 -5.42 17.40
N PHE A 57 7.67 -5.70 17.10
CA PHE A 57 8.68 -4.67 16.94
C PHE A 57 9.32 -4.74 15.55
N LYS A 58 9.15 -3.69 14.77
CA LYS A 58 9.88 -3.49 13.52
C LYS A 58 11.38 -3.33 13.76
N ALA A 59 11.74 -2.72 14.90
CA ALA A 59 13.08 -2.63 15.40
C ALA A 59 13.06 -2.59 16.93
N VAL A 60 14.02 -3.22 17.58
CA VAL A 60 14.23 -3.19 19.02
C VAL A 60 15.69 -3.46 19.31
N THR A 61 16.27 -2.75 20.29
CA THR A 61 17.67 -2.91 20.68
C THR A 61 17.95 -4.24 21.38
N ASP A 62 16.97 -4.79 22.10
CA ASP A 62 17.08 -6.11 22.73
C ASP A 62 16.37 -7.16 21.85
N PRO A 63 17.12 -8.06 21.18
CA PRO A 63 16.57 -9.05 20.28
C PRO A 63 15.77 -10.17 20.98
N SER A 64 15.80 -10.25 22.31
CA SER A 64 14.97 -11.20 23.05
C SER A 64 13.51 -10.77 23.13
N ILE A 65 13.23 -9.49 22.87
CA ILE A 65 11.88 -8.92 22.82
C ILE A 65 11.34 -9.06 21.42
N CYS A 66 10.38 -9.97 21.18
CA CYS A 66 9.81 -10.23 19.86
C CYS A 66 8.41 -9.64 19.72
N GLU A 67 7.49 -10.10 20.54
CA GLU A 67 6.08 -9.67 20.52
C GLU A 67 5.47 -9.84 21.92
N MET A 68 4.31 -9.23 22.10
CA MET A 68 3.53 -9.35 23.33
C MET A 68 2.03 -9.19 23.03
N PRO A 69 1.13 -9.71 23.91
CA PRO A 69 -0.30 -9.43 23.82
C PRO A 69 -0.57 -7.92 23.88
N VAL A 70 -1.54 -7.44 23.08
CA VAL A 70 -1.86 -6.00 23.00
C VAL A 70 -2.31 -5.42 24.33
N GLU A 71 -2.90 -6.22 25.22
CA GLU A 71 -3.33 -5.82 26.56
C GLU A 71 -2.15 -5.37 27.44
N GLN A 72 -0.96 -5.89 27.19
CA GLN A 72 0.26 -5.51 27.89
C GLN A 72 0.97 -4.30 27.25
N SER A 73 0.55 -3.90 26.06
CA SER A 73 1.17 -2.81 25.31
C SER A 73 0.99 -1.47 26.02
N ILE A 74 2.10 -0.84 26.39
CA ILE A 74 2.11 0.57 26.82
C ILE A 74 1.97 1.48 25.60
N CYS A 75 2.56 1.11 24.46
CA CYS A 75 2.57 1.89 23.23
C CYS A 75 1.15 2.18 22.67
N ARG A 76 0.18 1.26 22.88
CA ARG A 76 -1.21 1.49 22.47
C ARG A 76 -1.82 2.75 23.08
N HIS A 77 -1.40 3.11 24.29
CA HIS A 77 -1.91 4.31 24.99
C HIS A 77 -1.32 5.62 24.43
N ALA A 78 -0.29 5.54 23.59
CA ALA A 78 0.20 6.71 22.85
C ALA A 78 -0.77 7.16 21.76
N PHE A 79 -1.76 6.33 21.38
CA PHE A 79 -2.77 6.66 20.35
C PHE A 79 -3.91 7.53 20.87
N ASP A 80 -4.02 7.70 22.19
CA ASP A 80 -5.04 8.57 22.80
C ASP A 80 -4.83 10.06 22.45
N GLY A 81 -3.68 10.39 21.84
CA GLY A 81 -3.33 11.73 21.38
C GLY A 81 -2.29 11.68 20.24
N THR A 82 -1.94 12.87 19.76
CA THR A 82 -0.86 13.04 18.76
C THR A 82 0.48 13.36 19.41
N ASP A 83 0.48 13.65 20.71
CA ASP A 83 1.65 14.07 21.47
C ASP A 83 2.43 12.88 22.04
N LEU A 84 3.60 13.21 22.63
CA LEU A 84 4.41 12.20 23.31
C LEU A 84 3.66 11.63 24.53
N LEU A 85 3.66 10.31 24.65
CA LEU A 85 3.34 9.66 25.90
C LEU A 85 4.65 9.52 26.71
N VAL A 86 4.74 10.24 27.84
CA VAL A 86 5.87 10.15 28.75
C VAL A 86 5.37 9.78 30.15
N VAL A 87 5.91 8.69 30.71
CA VAL A 87 5.61 8.20 32.06
C VAL A 87 6.91 8.05 32.80
N GLU A 88 7.20 9.01 33.69
CA GLU A 88 8.47 9.09 34.43
C GLU A 88 8.65 7.98 35.46
N ASP A 89 7.52 7.45 35.98
CA ASP A 89 7.49 6.30 36.89
C ASP A 89 6.21 5.48 36.66
N LEU A 90 6.35 4.38 35.95
CA LEU A 90 5.23 3.48 35.60
C LEU A 90 4.53 2.88 36.79
N THR A 91 5.23 2.76 37.94
CA THR A 91 4.63 2.22 39.19
C THR A 91 3.64 3.18 39.84
N LYS A 92 3.72 4.47 39.49
CA LYS A 92 2.83 5.53 40.03
C LYS A 92 1.70 5.88 39.09
N ASP A 93 1.73 5.40 37.83
CA ASP A 93 0.68 5.67 36.86
C ASP A 93 -0.42 4.61 36.98
N ALA A 94 -1.65 5.04 37.26
CA ALA A 94 -2.79 4.14 37.48
C ALA A 94 -3.11 3.24 36.25
N ARG A 95 -2.72 3.65 35.05
CA ARG A 95 -2.92 2.87 33.82
C ARG A 95 -1.98 1.67 33.75
N PHE A 96 -0.77 1.80 34.34
CA PHE A 96 0.33 0.88 34.10
C PHE A 96 0.86 0.18 35.35
N SER A 97 0.54 0.66 36.56
CA SER A 97 1.08 0.10 37.82
C SER A 97 0.80 -1.39 38.01
N ALA A 98 -0.29 -1.92 37.47
CA ALA A 98 -0.65 -3.33 37.50
C ALA A 98 -0.24 -4.11 36.23
N ASN A 99 0.40 -3.47 35.23
CA ASN A 99 0.82 -4.12 34.01
C ASN A 99 1.96 -5.13 34.27
N PRO A 100 1.91 -6.35 33.70
CA PRO A 100 2.97 -7.36 33.88
C PRO A 100 4.38 -6.88 33.51
N LEU A 101 4.51 -5.98 32.52
CA LEU A 101 5.80 -5.37 32.16
C LEU A 101 6.39 -4.52 33.31
N VAL A 102 5.53 -3.99 34.17
CA VAL A 102 5.93 -3.18 35.35
C VAL A 102 6.12 -4.06 36.59
N THR A 103 5.16 -4.97 36.87
CA THR A 103 5.20 -5.81 38.09
C THR A 103 6.27 -6.88 38.00
N ASP A 104 6.33 -7.61 36.90
CA ASP A 104 7.21 -8.76 36.70
C ASP A 104 8.43 -8.42 35.84
N GLY A 105 8.21 -7.61 34.76
CA GLY A 105 9.26 -7.18 33.86
C GLY A 105 10.16 -6.07 34.36
N GLY A 106 9.79 -5.41 35.47
CA GLY A 106 10.65 -4.41 36.12
C GLY A 106 10.75 -3.07 35.42
N MET A 107 9.94 -2.81 34.40
CA MET A 107 9.91 -1.51 33.69
C MET A 107 9.48 -0.38 34.64
N ARG A 108 10.15 0.77 34.58
CA ARG A 108 9.89 1.94 35.44
C ARG A 108 9.64 3.22 34.68
N PHE A 109 10.23 3.37 33.51
CA PHE A 109 10.11 4.56 32.66
C PHE A 109 9.67 4.17 31.27
N TYR A 110 8.83 5.01 30.67
CA TYR A 110 8.44 4.92 29.26
C TYR A 110 8.37 6.31 28.66
N ALA A 111 8.93 6.48 27.45
CA ALA A 111 8.64 7.61 26.61
C ALA A 111 8.49 7.14 25.17
N GLY A 112 7.43 7.59 24.50
CA GLY A 112 7.17 7.21 23.12
C GLY A 112 6.39 8.28 22.36
N ARG A 113 6.69 8.38 21.05
CA ARG A 113 5.94 9.19 20.10
C ARG A 113 5.15 8.27 19.20
N PRO A 114 3.83 8.46 19.08
CA PRO A 114 3.02 7.68 18.18
C PRO A 114 3.45 7.91 16.71
N ILE A 115 3.37 6.85 15.92
CA ILE A 115 3.64 6.86 14.48
C ILE A 115 2.31 6.79 13.76
N TRP A 116 2.02 7.81 12.97
CA TRP A 116 0.82 7.94 12.16
C TRP A 116 1.17 7.80 10.69
N VAL A 117 0.44 6.97 9.95
CA VAL A 117 0.69 6.71 8.54
C VAL A 117 -0.58 6.78 7.70
N ARG A 118 -0.40 6.89 6.39
CA ARG A 118 -1.46 6.76 5.38
C ARG A 118 -1.26 5.46 4.59
N ILE A 119 -2.37 4.79 4.29
CA ILE A 119 -2.39 3.60 3.43
C ILE A 119 -2.95 4.02 2.07
N GLY A 120 -2.14 4.73 1.29
CA GLY A 120 -2.53 5.31 0.02
C GLY A 120 -2.86 6.80 0.09
N PRO A 121 -2.94 7.48 -1.08
CA PRO A 121 -2.98 8.94 -1.16
C PRO A 121 -4.24 9.58 -0.55
N ASP A 122 -5.37 8.89 -0.62
CA ASP A 122 -6.67 9.41 -0.18
C ASP A 122 -7.13 8.85 1.18
N SER A 123 -6.26 8.10 1.89
CA SER A 123 -6.61 7.55 3.19
C SER A 123 -6.38 8.54 4.33
N ASP A 124 -7.13 8.38 5.41
CA ASP A 124 -6.89 9.09 6.65
C ASP A 124 -5.58 8.63 7.31
N LEU A 125 -5.03 9.49 8.19
CA LEU A 125 -3.91 9.12 9.04
C LEU A 125 -4.38 8.14 10.10
N VAL A 126 -3.67 7.02 10.21
CA VAL A 126 -3.94 5.96 11.18
C VAL A 126 -2.73 5.74 12.10
N PRO A 127 -2.91 5.60 13.42
CA PRO A 127 -1.83 5.25 14.32
C PRO A 127 -1.51 3.77 14.17
N ILE A 128 -0.21 3.44 14.11
CA ILE A 128 0.22 2.05 13.91
C ILE A 128 1.16 1.54 14.98
N GLY A 129 1.79 2.42 15.72
CA GLY A 129 2.80 2.07 16.71
C GLY A 129 3.44 3.31 17.29
N ALA A 130 4.65 3.16 17.82
CA ALA A 130 5.42 4.25 18.39
C ALA A 130 6.94 4.05 18.20
N LEU A 131 7.68 5.15 18.03
CA LEU A 131 9.07 5.17 18.42
C LEU A 131 9.11 5.37 19.92
N CYS A 132 9.66 4.42 20.66
CA CYS A 132 9.63 4.45 22.11
C CYS A 132 10.98 4.04 22.71
N MET A 133 11.13 4.41 23.97
CA MET A 133 12.22 3.98 24.83
C MET A 133 11.71 3.59 26.21
N VAL A 134 12.40 2.65 26.82
CA VAL A 134 12.06 2.07 28.12
C VAL A 134 13.29 2.03 29.00
N ASP A 135 13.09 2.25 30.31
CA ASP A 135 14.12 2.04 31.32
C ASP A 135 13.57 1.27 32.55
N PHE A 136 14.46 0.62 33.25
CA PHE A 136 14.19 -0.12 34.49
C PHE A 136 14.40 0.72 35.76
N VAL A 137 14.67 2.01 35.58
CA VAL A 137 14.70 3.01 36.66
C VAL A 137 13.79 4.16 36.31
N PRO A 138 13.13 4.80 37.29
CA PRO A 138 12.37 6.02 37.04
C PRO A 138 13.28 7.14 36.52
N ARG A 139 12.74 7.96 35.58
CA ARG A 139 13.48 9.08 35.00
C ARG A 139 12.62 10.35 34.97
N SER A 140 13.24 11.49 35.22
CA SER A 140 12.69 12.77 34.79
C SER A 140 12.96 12.97 33.30
N PHE A 141 12.05 13.61 32.62
CA PHE A 141 12.15 13.84 31.18
C PHE A 141 11.99 15.33 30.86
N SER A 142 13.12 15.97 30.54
CA SER A 142 13.22 17.40 30.31
C SER A 142 12.52 17.85 29.03
N ALA A 143 12.26 19.16 28.91
CA ALA A 143 11.69 19.77 27.72
C ALA A 143 12.60 19.55 26.48
N GLN A 144 13.92 19.58 26.66
CA GLN A 144 14.86 19.33 25.56
C GLN A 144 14.80 17.89 25.10
N GLU A 145 14.70 16.91 26.00
CA GLU A 145 14.55 15.50 25.65
C GLU A 145 13.21 15.24 24.95
N ARG A 146 12.12 15.89 25.41
CA ARG A 146 10.82 15.84 24.71
C ARG A 146 10.94 16.34 23.29
N GLN A 147 11.58 17.47 23.06
CA GLN A 147 11.77 18.03 21.72
C GLN A 147 12.63 17.09 20.84
N THR A 148 13.66 16.49 21.40
CA THR A 148 14.54 15.56 20.68
C THR A 148 13.78 14.27 20.29
N LEU A 149 13.00 13.70 21.22
CA LEU A 149 12.18 12.53 20.93
C LEU A 149 11.12 12.82 19.88
N GLU A 150 10.53 14.02 19.90
CA GLU A 150 9.59 14.47 18.87
C GLU A 150 10.22 14.44 17.48
N GLN A 151 11.43 14.98 17.32
CA GLN A 151 12.15 15.00 16.04
C GLN A 151 12.51 13.58 15.57
N LEU A 152 13.00 12.72 16.47
CA LEU A 152 13.31 11.33 16.14
C LEU A 152 12.05 10.56 15.76
N GLY A 153 10.93 10.81 16.44
CA GLY A 153 9.65 10.20 16.13
C GLY A 153 9.10 10.62 14.77
N LEU A 154 9.28 11.89 14.37
CA LEU A 154 8.97 12.36 13.01
C LEU A 154 9.83 11.64 11.96
N ALA A 155 11.12 11.45 12.25
CA ALA A 155 12.00 10.68 11.37
C ALA A 155 11.57 9.21 11.25
N ALA A 156 11.19 8.58 12.38
CA ALA A 156 10.64 7.23 12.40
C ALA A 156 9.36 7.13 11.55
N GLN A 157 8.45 8.07 11.74
CA GLN A 157 7.21 8.15 10.95
C GLN A 157 7.49 8.26 9.46
N SER A 158 8.42 9.10 9.05
CA SER A 158 8.80 9.27 7.65
C SER A 158 9.41 7.99 7.06
N LEU A 159 10.26 7.29 7.82
CA LEU A 159 10.83 6.00 7.39
C LEU A 159 9.75 4.92 7.24
N VAL A 160 8.82 4.84 8.19
CA VAL A 160 7.72 3.88 8.14
C VAL A 160 6.80 4.19 6.96
N GLN A 161 6.44 5.47 6.75
CA GLN A 161 5.62 5.88 5.62
C GLN A 161 6.30 5.51 4.30
N ALA A 162 7.59 5.82 4.14
CA ALA A 162 8.34 5.48 2.93
C ALA A 162 8.38 3.97 2.66
N ALA A 163 8.48 3.14 3.70
CA ALA A 163 8.44 1.68 3.55
C ALA A 163 7.07 1.19 3.09
N ILE A 164 5.99 1.76 3.61
CA ILE A 164 4.61 1.46 3.20
C ILE A 164 4.40 1.86 1.74
N ASP A 165 4.80 3.09 1.37
CA ASP A 165 4.65 3.61 0.00
C ASP A 165 5.41 2.74 -1.00
N ALA A 166 6.63 2.30 -0.65
CA ALA A 166 7.42 1.40 -1.48
C ALA A 166 6.74 0.04 -1.67
N ALA A 167 6.21 -0.55 -0.61
CA ALA A 167 5.49 -1.84 -0.68
C ALA A 167 4.20 -1.73 -1.51
N LEU A 168 3.46 -0.63 -1.41
CA LEU A 168 2.27 -0.37 -2.23
C LEU A 168 2.63 -0.19 -3.70
N ALA A 169 3.72 0.52 -4.00
CA ALA A 169 4.21 0.70 -5.36
C ALA A 169 4.63 -0.63 -5.99
N GLU A 170 5.34 -1.48 -5.25
CA GLU A 170 5.74 -2.82 -5.69
C GLU A 170 4.54 -3.70 -6.03
N ARG A 171 3.55 -3.80 -5.12
CA ARG A 171 2.30 -4.55 -5.37
C ARG A 171 1.53 -4.03 -6.59
N SER A 172 1.52 -2.71 -6.78
CA SER A 172 0.87 -2.08 -7.95
C SER A 172 1.58 -2.41 -9.25
N ALA A 173 2.91 -2.42 -9.25
CA ALA A 173 3.73 -2.79 -10.41
C ALA A 173 3.57 -4.27 -10.77
N GLU A 174 3.54 -5.16 -9.78
CA GLU A 174 3.27 -6.59 -9.97
C GLU A 174 1.89 -6.80 -10.61
N ARG A 175 0.86 -6.15 -10.04
CA ARG A 175 -0.51 -6.24 -10.56
C ARG A 175 -0.64 -5.75 -11.98
N LEU A 176 0.03 -4.62 -12.32
CA LEU A 176 0.05 -4.09 -13.69
C LEU A 176 0.72 -5.07 -14.65
N THR A 177 1.82 -5.68 -14.24
CA THR A 177 2.53 -6.68 -15.03
C THR A 177 1.66 -7.91 -15.33
N GLU A 178 0.91 -8.40 -14.33
CA GLU A 178 -0.04 -9.50 -14.51
C GLU A 178 -1.14 -9.16 -15.51
N LEU A 179 -1.76 -7.97 -15.37
CA LEU A 179 -2.82 -7.50 -16.26
C LEU A 179 -2.32 -7.35 -17.70
N LEU A 180 -1.13 -6.80 -17.90
CA LEU A 180 -0.52 -6.69 -19.23
C LEU A 180 -0.26 -8.08 -19.85
N ALA A 181 0.23 -9.03 -19.06
CA ALA A 181 0.44 -10.40 -19.52
C ALA A 181 -0.87 -11.10 -19.89
N GLU A 182 -1.93 -10.88 -19.14
CA GLU A 182 -3.28 -11.41 -19.44
C GLU A 182 -3.83 -10.79 -20.71
N GLN A 183 -3.75 -9.48 -20.86
CA GLN A 183 -4.17 -8.77 -22.07
C GLN A 183 -3.43 -9.27 -23.32
N GLN A 184 -2.11 -9.47 -23.21
CA GLN A 184 -1.32 -10.00 -24.32
C GLN A 184 -1.70 -11.45 -24.68
N ARG A 185 -2.03 -12.29 -23.68
CA ARG A 185 -2.50 -13.66 -23.90
C ARG A 185 -3.84 -13.65 -24.62
N SER A 186 -4.80 -12.86 -24.15
CA SER A 186 -6.12 -12.71 -24.77
C SER A 186 -6.00 -12.23 -26.22
N HIS A 187 -5.18 -11.21 -26.44
CA HIS A 187 -4.97 -10.68 -27.79
C HIS A 187 -4.36 -11.71 -28.75
N ARG A 188 -3.39 -12.51 -28.27
CA ARG A 188 -2.82 -13.61 -29.09
C ARG A 188 -3.85 -14.68 -29.40
N GLN A 189 -4.70 -15.05 -28.44
CA GLN A 189 -5.78 -16.03 -28.67
C GLN A 189 -6.79 -15.56 -29.70
N LEU A 190 -7.22 -14.27 -29.63
CA LEU A 190 -8.10 -13.69 -30.62
C LEU A 190 -7.48 -13.74 -32.02
N ARG A 191 -6.23 -13.31 -32.19
CA ARG A 191 -5.53 -13.37 -33.47
C ARG A 191 -5.40 -14.80 -34.02
N GLN A 192 -5.16 -15.78 -33.15
CA GLN A 192 -5.15 -17.18 -33.55
C GLN A 192 -6.53 -17.66 -33.99
N GLY A 193 -7.59 -17.27 -33.28
CA GLY A 193 -8.98 -17.58 -33.63
C GLY A 193 -9.35 -17.00 -34.99
N GLU A 194 -9.06 -15.71 -35.23
CA GLU A 194 -9.24 -15.05 -36.54
C GLU A 194 -8.56 -15.82 -37.66
N LYS A 195 -7.30 -16.20 -37.45
CA LYS A 195 -6.52 -16.93 -38.47
C LYS A 195 -7.06 -18.34 -38.76
N ILE A 196 -7.48 -19.07 -37.72
CA ILE A 196 -8.03 -20.43 -37.86
C ILE A 196 -9.41 -20.41 -38.54
N ALA A 197 -10.27 -19.47 -38.13
CA ALA A 197 -11.62 -19.36 -38.63
C ALA A 197 -11.71 -18.61 -39.95
N GLY A 198 -10.62 -17.99 -40.43
CA GLY A 198 -10.58 -17.29 -41.72
C GLY A 198 -11.37 -16.00 -41.77
N PHE A 199 -11.67 -15.40 -40.60
CA PHE A 199 -12.34 -14.10 -40.55
C PHE A 199 -11.40 -13.01 -40.00
N GLY A 200 -11.66 -11.77 -40.38
CA GLY A 200 -10.98 -10.61 -39.84
C GLY A 200 -11.96 -9.63 -39.20
N THR A 201 -11.45 -8.80 -38.30
CA THR A 201 -12.22 -7.75 -37.65
C THR A 201 -11.77 -6.37 -38.15
N TRP A 202 -12.69 -5.43 -38.17
CA TRP A 202 -12.38 -4.04 -38.50
C TRP A 202 -13.15 -3.08 -37.56
N ARG A 203 -12.63 -1.87 -37.44
CA ARG A 203 -13.23 -0.81 -36.64
C ARG A 203 -13.29 0.46 -37.44
N LEU A 204 -14.45 1.13 -37.44
CA LEU A 204 -14.63 2.45 -38.04
C LEU A 204 -14.51 3.53 -36.95
N CYS A 205 -13.59 4.47 -37.13
CA CYS A 205 -13.53 5.70 -36.36
C CYS A 205 -14.46 6.75 -37.05
N LEU A 206 -15.58 7.06 -36.38
CA LEU A 206 -16.57 7.99 -36.94
C LEU A 206 -16.13 9.46 -36.94
N ALA A 207 -15.08 9.82 -36.20
CA ALA A 207 -14.58 11.19 -36.09
C ALA A 207 -13.82 11.62 -37.36
N ASP A 208 -13.11 10.70 -37.98
CA ASP A 208 -12.23 10.95 -39.14
C ASP A 208 -12.45 9.98 -40.32
N ASN A 209 -13.47 9.14 -40.23
CA ASN A 209 -13.82 8.12 -41.24
C ASN A 209 -12.68 7.15 -41.57
N ARG A 210 -11.78 6.91 -40.62
CA ARG A 210 -10.71 5.91 -40.78
C ARG A 210 -11.18 4.54 -40.37
N VAL A 211 -10.72 3.53 -41.09
CA VAL A 211 -10.99 2.12 -40.82
C VAL A 211 -9.71 1.46 -40.38
N GLU A 212 -9.74 0.86 -39.17
CA GLU A 212 -8.68 0.03 -38.66
C GLU A 212 -8.98 -1.44 -38.95
N TRP A 213 -8.12 -2.08 -39.73
CA TRP A 213 -8.25 -3.50 -40.08
C TRP A 213 -7.38 -4.39 -39.19
N SER A 214 -7.89 -5.56 -38.82
CA SER A 214 -7.06 -6.58 -38.23
C SER A 214 -6.08 -7.15 -39.28
N ASP A 215 -4.97 -7.74 -38.78
CA ASP A 215 -3.99 -8.40 -39.65
C ASP A 215 -4.62 -9.41 -40.63
N GLN A 216 -5.71 -10.04 -40.21
CA GLN A 216 -6.40 -11.04 -41.02
C GLN A 216 -7.21 -10.41 -42.15
N VAL A 217 -7.78 -9.20 -41.95
CA VAL A 217 -8.47 -8.48 -43.04
C VAL A 217 -7.48 -8.11 -44.15
N TYR A 218 -6.29 -7.58 -43.78
CA TYR A 218 -5.24 -7.33 -44.78
C TYR A 218 -4.84 -8.60 -45.54
N ALA A 219 -4.77 -9.74 -44.85
CA ALA A 219 -4.43 -11.01 -45.48
C ALA A 219 -5.55 -11.53 -46.40
N ILE A 220 -6.81 -11.37 -46.04
CA ILE A 220 -7.98 -11.76 -46.85
C ILE A 220 -8.04 -10.96 -48.14
N HIS A 221 -7.78 -9.64 -48.05
CA HIS A 221 -7.84 -8.74 -49.21
C HIS A 221 -6.51 -8.67 -49.98
N GLU A 222 -5.47 -9.40 -49.53
CA GLU A 222 -4.13 -9.39 -50.15
C GLU A 222 -3.48 -8.00 -50.23
N VAL A 223 -3.77 -7.13 -49.28
CA VAL A 223 -3.29 -5.73 -49.21
C VAL A 223 -2.10 -5.63 -48.24
N PRO A 224 -1.06 -4.85 -48.56
CA PRO A 224 0.06 -4.61 -47.63
C PRO A 224 -0.41 -3.93 -46.33
N LYS A 225 0.11 -4.38 -45.20
CA LYS A 225 -0.18 -3.79 -43.90
C LYS A 225 0.35 -2.35 -43.79
N GLY A 226 -0.37 -1.52 -43.04
CA GLY A 226 0.05 -0.15 -42.70
C GLY A 226 -0.38 0.94 -43.65
N GLN A 227 -1.22 0.62 -44.61
CA GLN A 227 -1.94 1.63 -45.39
C GLN A 227 -3.14 2.06 -44.53
N GLU A 228 -3.25 3.35 -44.22
CA GLU A 228 -4.46 3.91 -43.57
C GLU A 228 -5.60 3.86 -44.54
N GLU A 229 -6.59 3.02 -44.30
CA GLU A 229 -7.76 2.87 -45.16
C GLU A 229 -8.83 3.90 -44.77
N MET A 230 -9.15 4.77 -45.69
CA MET A 230 -10.37 5.58 -45.55
C MET A 230 -11.60 4.71 -45.82
N LEU A 231 -12.74 5.06 -45.21
CA LEU A 231 -13.97 4.29 -45.34
C LEU A 231 -14.32 4.02 -46.81
N GLU A 232 -14.15 5.00 -47.69
CA GLU A 232 -14.44 4.88 -49.14
C GLU A 232 -13.53 3.82 -49.78
N ASP A 233 -12.24 3.79 -49.44
CA ASP A 233 -11.29 2.80 -49.97
C ASP A 233 -11.62 1.40 -49.46
N ALA A 234 -11.93 1.28 -48.15
CA ALA A 234 -12.31 0.03 -47.54
C ALA A 234 -13.61 -0.56 -48.15
N LEU A 235 -14.59 0.28 -48.45
CA LEU A 235 -15.83 -0.13 -49.11
C LEU A 235 -15.62 -0.60 -50.55
N SER A 236 -14.59 -0.17 -51.24
CA SER A 236 -14.29 -0.57 -52.63
C SER A 236 -13.96 -2.07 -52.76
N PHE A 237 -13.58 -2.74 -51.71
CA PHE A 237 -13.33 -4.20 -51.67
C PHE A 237 -14.61 -5.04 -51.65
N TYR A 238 -15.79 -4.42 -51.49
CA TYR A 238 -17.07 -5.13 -51.40
C TYR A 238 -17.93 -4.87 -52.62
N PRO A 239 -18.61 -5.90 -53.15
CA PRO A 239 -19.56 -5.70 -54.24
C PRO A 239 -20.70 -4.74 -53.84
N PRO A 240 -21.22 -3.90 -54.76
CA PRO A 240 -22.31 -2.97 -54.44
C PRO A 240 -23.57 -3.65 -53.86
N SER A 241 -23.81 -4.90 -54.22
CA SER A 241 -24.91 -5.71 -53.68
C SER A 241 -24.77 -5.97 -52.17
N ASP A 242 -23.55 -6.11 -51.69
CA ASP A 242 -23.26 -6.50 -50.33
C ASP A 242 -23.18 -5.28 -49.38
N LEU A 243 -22.91 -4.09 -49.96
CA LEU A 243 -22.92 -2.83 -49.22
C LEU A 243 -24.30 -2.48 -48.62
N SER A 244 -25.38 -3.00 -49.23
CA SER A 244 -26.74 -2.84 -48.70
C SER A 244 -26.98 -3.59 -47.38
N LEU A 245 -26.12 -4.55 -47.02
CA LEU A 245 -26.18 -5.31 -45.78
C LEU A 245 -25.41 -4.63 -44.61
N ILE A 246 -24.58 -3.61 -44.94
CA ILE A 246 -23.84 -2.86 -43.95
C ILE A 246 -24.72 -1.71 -43.44
N HIS A 247 -25.60 -2.01 -42.47
CA HIS A 247 -26.37 -0.98 -41.79
C HIS A 247 -25.50 -0.24 -40.78
N ILE A 248 -25.04 0.96 -41.16
CA ILE A 248 -24.44 1.92 -40.19
C ILE A 248 -25.62 2.61 -39.51
N SER A 249 -26.21 1.97 -38.51
CA SER A 249 -27.24 2.56 -37.67
C SER A 249 -26.64 2.96 -36.33
N GLU A 250 -26.54 4.28 -36.12
CA GLU A 250 -26.16 5.03 -34.91
C GLU A 250 -24.68 5.08 -34.49
N PRO A 251 -24.19 6.28 -34.10
CA PRO A 251 -22.77 6.60 -33.86
C PRO A 251 -22.17 6.02 -32.56
N THR A 252 -22.80 5.04 -31.92
CA THR A 252 -22.38 4.52 -30.60
C THR A 252 -22.23 3.00 -30.53
N ARG A 253 -22.34 2.25 -31.64
CA ARG A 253 -22.17 0.80 -31.64
C ARG A 253 -20.90 0.34 -32.36
N LEU A 254 -20.06 -0.39 -31.69
CA LEU A 254 -19.02 -1.24 -32.28
C LEU A 254 -19.69 -2.27 -33.16
N LEU A 255 -19.49 -2.18 -34.48
CA LEU A 255 -19.93 -3.17 -35.45
C LEU A 255 -18.80 -4.18 -35.65
N SER A 256 -19.01 -5.41 -35.28
CA SER A 256 -18.20 -6.54 -35.72
C SER A 256 -18.98 -7.29 -36.80
N ILE A 257 -18.42 -7.38 -38.00
CA ILE A 257 -18.95 -8.24 -39.03
C ILE A 257 -18.02 -9.43 -39.16
N SER A 258 -18.58 -10.64 -38.96
CA SER A 258 -17.88 -11.91 -39.15
C SER A 258 -18.26 -12.43 -40.53
N TYR A 259 -17.28 -12.84 -41.33
CA TYR A 259 -17.45 -13.63 -42.54
C TYR A 259 -17.17 -15.11 -42.27
#